data_48b099efed7256f0959a4e882710f9b0
#
_entry.id   48b099efed7256f0959a4e882710f9b0
#
_cell.length_a   1.000
_cell.length_b   1.000
_cell.length_c   1.000
_cell.angle_alpha   90.00
_cell.angle_beta   90.00
_cell.angle_gamma   90.00
#
_symmetry.space_group_name_H-M   'P 1'
#
loop_
_entity.id
_entity.type
_entity.pdbx_description
1 polymer ?
#
loop_
_entity_poly.entity_id
_entity_poly.type
_entity_poly.pdbx_seq_one_letter_code
_entity_poly.pdbx_strand_id
1 'polypeptide(L)'
;MRVDVVLGLQWGDEGKGKIVDTLAGEYPIVARFQGGPNAGHTLYYQGQKVVLHQIPSGIFHPNVLCLIGDGVVLDPEILQREIQGLQKLGLSPTKRILIGENAHLILPVHRWVEEVSAEGEKIGTTRRGIGPAYADRYARRGLPVASIQRKNFPELVQALTAYHAARFPAHTPPPLDQTFWEGVDLLRELPRVKIAEWLGNYSRVLAEGSQGTMLDIFAGTYPYVTSSHTTVAGVLSGLSIPPQAIGEVYGVTKAYATRVGEGPFPTEITGELAQWIQTRGGERGSTTGRLRRCGWLDLVALRYAIRLNGVTRLALTKADVLCGLPEIKVRTGGTDTAPTYATLPGWEQLSDPTFEAFIQFIEAETGVSVWGISTGPEREAWMERPLPTP
;
A
#
# COMPACT_ATOMS: atom_id res chain seq x y z
N MET A 1 13.34 20.65 2.71
CA MET A 1 12.44 19.59 2.18
C MET A 1 11.51 19.12 3.29
N ARG A 2 10.21 19.03 3.00
CA ARG A 2 9.20 18.43 3.88
C ARG A 2 8.55 17.25 3.16
N VAL A 3 8.40 16.12 3.84
CA VAL A 3 7.79 14.90 3.32
C VAL A 3 6.53 14.60 4.13
N ASP A 4 5.37 14.84 3.52
CA ASP A 4 4.11 14.44 4.10
C ASP A 4 3.82 12.98 3.68
N VAL A 5 3.16 12.20 4.54
CA VAL A 5 3.10 10.74 4.41
C VAL A 5 1.66 10.25 4.46
N VAL A 6 1.26 9.37 3.56
CA VAL A 6 -0.04 8.68 3.59
C VAL A 6 0.17 7.20 3.91
N LEU A 7 -0.36 6.73 5.02
CA LEU A 7 -0.22 5.36 5.52
C LEU A 7 -1.57 4.70 5.78
N GLY A 8 -1.64 3.38 5.58
CA GLY A 8 -2.75 2.56 6.07
C GLY A 8 -2.54 2.18 7.54
N LEU A 9 -3.59 2.31 8.34
CA LEU A 9 -3.51 2.05 9.79
C LEU A 9 -4.02 0.66 10.19
N GLN A 10 -4.53 -0.11 9.24
CA GLN A 10 -5.11 -1.44 9.44
C GLN A 10 -4.27 -2.51 8.72
N TRP A 11 -4.92 -3.47 8.07
CA TRP A 11 -4.29 -4.58 7.32
C TRP A 11 -4.25 -4.36 5.81
N GLY A 12 -4.14 -3.12 5.36
CA GLY A 12 -4.19 -2.77 3.94
C GLY A 12 -5.62 -2.55 3.42
N ASP A 13 -5.70 -2.15 2.16
CA ASP A 13 -6.97 -1.91 1.46
C ASP A 13 -7.85 -0.80 2.07
N GLU A 14 -7.27 0.14 2.84
CA GLU A 14 -7.97 1.26 3.45
C GLU A 14 -8.40 2.34 2.44
N GLY A 15 -7.96 2.25 1.18
CA GLY A 15 -8.26 3.26 0.17
C GLY A 15 -7.20 4.37 0.06
N LYS A 16 -5.97 4.09 0.46
CA LYS A 16 -4.83 5.04 0.41
C LYS A 16 -4.61 5.68 -0.96
N GLY A 17 -4.71 4.91 -2.04
CA GLY A 17 -4.51 5.45 -3.38
C GLY A 17 -5.41 6.63 -3.69
N LYS A 18 -6.70 6.57 -3.30
CA LYS A 18 -7.64 7.69 -3.43
C LYS A 18 -7.20 8.90 -2.62
N ILE A 19 -6.78 8.70 -1.36
CA ILE A 19 -6.32 9.81 -0.50
C ILE A 19 -5.05 10.46 -1.07
N VAL A 20 -4.13 9.65 -1.59
CA VAL A 20 -2.94 10.16 -2.29
C VAL A 20 -3.34 10.94 -3.53
N ASP A 21 -4.25 10.43 -4.35
CA ASP A 21 -4.75 11.11 -5.55
C ASP A 21 -5.46 12.44 -5.21
N THR A 22 -6.23 12.48 -4.12
CA THR A 22 -6.88 13.71 -3.63
C THR A 22 -5.84 14.78 -3.25
N LEU A 23 -4.74 14.39 -2.61
CA LEU A 23 -3.69 15.32 -2.17
C LEU A 23 -2.67 15.64 -3.26
N ALA A 24 -2.48 14.77 -4.24
CA ALA A 24 -1.33 14.78 -5.15
C ALA A 24 -1.16 16.10 -5.91
N GLY A 25 -2.26 16.78 -6.24
CA GLY A 25 -2.22 18.06 -6.96
C GLY A 25 -1.49 19.19 -6.24
N GLU A 26 -1.29 19.08 -4.92
CA GLU A 26 -0.57 20.06 -4.11
C GLU A 26 0.94 19.78 -3.98
N TYR A 27 1.41 18.68 -4.56
CA TYR A 27 2.78 18.22 -4.43
C TYR A 27 3.48 18.11 -5.79
N PRO A 28 4.73 18.56 -5.90
CA PRO A 28 5.51 18.35 -7.13
C PRO A 28 5.89 16.87 -7.33
N ILE A 29 5.91 16.08 -6.25
CA ILE A 29 6.33 14.68 -6.29
C ILE A 29 5.40 13.83 -5.41
N VAL A 30 4.98 12.67 -5.95
CA VAL A 30 4.44 11.54 -5.19
C VAL A 30 5.42 10.39 -5.27
N ALA A 31 5.82 9.84 -4.12
CA ALA A 31 6.88 8.85 -4.01
C ALA A 31 6.41 7.57 -3.30
N ARG A 32 6.49 6.41 -3.96
CA ARG A 32 6.36 5.09 -3.32
C ARG A 32 7.67 4.75 -2.63
N PHE A 33 7.63 4.39 -1.37
CA PHE A 33 8.85 4.19 -0.58
C PHE A 33 9.13 2.72 -0.24
N GLN A 34 8.16 1.81 -0.37
CA GLN A 34 8.29 0.39 -0.02
C GLN A 34 7.26 -0.48 -0.77
N GLY A 35 7.35 -1.79 -0.58
CA GLY A 35 6.48 -2.77 -1.21
C GLY A 35 6.90 -3.01 -2.67
N GLY A 36 5.95 -3.39 -3.47
CA GLY A 36 6.12 -3.70 -4.88
C GLY A 36 4.77 -3.98 -5.53
N PRO A 37 4.69 -4.88 -6.51
CA PRO A 37 3.45 -5.17 -7.23
C PRO A 37 2.39 -5.93 -6.42
N ASN A 38 2.64 -6.20 -5.13
CA ASN A 38 1.62 -6.70 -4.21
C ASN A 38 0.63 -5.61 -3.76
N ALA A 39 0.92 -4.33 -3.98
CA ALA A 39 -0.06 -3.27 -3.81
C ALA A 39 -1.11 -3.30 -4.92
N GLY A 40 -2.29 -2.77 -4.62
CA GLY A 40 -3.37 -2.60 -5.59
C GLY A 40 -4.16 -1.35 -5.23
N HIS A 41 -3.69 -0.19 -5.69
CA HIS A 41 -4.36 1.10 -5.47
C HIS A 41 -5.41 1.31 -6.55
N THR A 42 -6.66 1.16 -6.18
CA THR A 42 -7.79 1.38 -7.08
C THR A 42 -8.16 2.85 -7.12
N LEU A 43 -8.21 3.40 -8.32
CA LEU A 43 -8.55 4.79 -8.61
C LEU A 43 -9.58 4.85 -9.73
N TYR A 44 -10.25 5.99 -9.85
CA TYR A 44 -11.17 6.27 -10.95
C TYR A 44 -10.63 7.47 -11.74
N TYR A 45 -10.40 7.28 -13.03
CA TYR A 45 -9.92 8.31 -13.93
C TYR A 45 -10.83 8.38 -15.16
N GLN A 46 -11.45 9.53 -15.41
CA GLN A 46 -12.42 9.73 -16.49
C GLN A 46 -13.52 8.65 -16.51
N GLY A 47 -14.06 8.31 -15.33
CA GLY A 47 -15.09 7.28 -15.17
C GLY A 47 -14.62 5.83 -15.31
N GLN A 48 -13.34 5.60 -15.57
CA GLN A 48 -12.75 4.26 -15.69
C GLN A 48 -12.03 3.85 -14.42
N LYS A 49 -12.23 2.62 -13.98
CA LYS A 49 -11.52 2.02 -12.86
C LYS A 49 -10.10 1.63 -13.30
N VAL A 50 -9.10 2.15 -12.62
CA VAL A 50 -7.69 1.84 -12.83
C VAL A 50 -7.10 1.27 -11.55
N VAL A 51 -6.28 0.23 -11.65
CA VAL A 51 -5.55 -0.33 -10.50
C VAL A 51 -4.06 -0.15 -10.74
N LEU A 52 -3.40 0.59 -9.84
CA LEU A 52 -1.96 0.77 -9.85
C LEU A 52 -1.30 -0.19 -8.84
N HIS A 53 -0.22 -0.81 -9.26
CA HIS A 53 0.56 -1.74 -8.44
C HIS A 53 1.89 -1.16 -7.98
N GLN A 54 2.62 -0.51 -8.88
CA GLN A 54 3.97 0.02 -8.64
C GLN A 54 4.06 1.53 -8.86
N ILE A 55 3.33 2.04 -9.85
CA ILE A 55 3.33 3.47 -10.18
C ILE A 55 2.62 4.25 -9.09
N PRO A 56 3.21 5.38 -8.60
CA PRO A 56 2.54 6.25 -7.63
C PRO A 56 1.20 6.81 -8.12
N SER A 57 0.23 6.94 -7.21
CA SER A 57 -1.13 7.40 -7.51
C SER A 57 -1.21 8.83 -8.05
N GLY A 58 -0.16 9.64 -7.87
CA GLY A 58 -0.03 10.98 -8.46
C GLY A 58 0.06 11.01 -9.98
N ILE A 59 0.15 9.87 -10.67
CA ILE A 59 0.32 9.78 -12.13
C ILE A 59 -0.84 10.42 -12.92
N PHE A 60 -2.02 10.54 -12.33
CA PHE A 60 -3.17 11.17 -12.97
C PHE A 60 -3.14 12.70 -12.93
N HIS A 61 -2.18 13.32 -12.24
CA HIS A 61 -1.98 14.77 -12.18
C HIS A 61 -0.83 15.17 -13.13
N PRO A 62 -1.07 16.02 -14.15
CA PRO A 62 -0.14 16.25 -15.25
C PRO A 62 1.21 16.86 -14.83
N ASN A 63 1.23 17.62 -13.73
CA ASN A 63 2.41 18.32 -13.23
C ASN A 63 3.14 17.59 -12.10
N VAL A 64 2.72 16.38 -11.75
CA VAL A 64 3.27 15.60 -10.63
C VAL A 64 4.28 14.58 -11.16
N LEU A 65 5.46 14.57 -10.59
CA LEU A 65 6.46 13.52 -10.79
C LEU A 65 6.15 12.32 -9.89
N CYS A 66 6.35 11.13 -10.43
CA CYS A 66 6.08 9.87 -9.77
C CYS A 66 7.39 9.12 -9.50
N LEU A 67 7.83 9.11 -8.24
CA LEU A 67 9.08 8.47 -7.84
C LEU A 67 8.83 7.07 -7.29
N ILE A 68 9.51 6.06 -7.86
CA ILE A 68 9.63 4.73 -7.28
C ILE A 68 10.91 4.72 -6.45
N GLY A 69 10.76 4.68 -5.12
CA GLY A 69 11.83 4.85 -4.15
C GLY A 69 12.76 3.64 -4.03
N ASP A 70 13.91 3.85 -3.40
CA ASP A 70 14.94 2.82 -3.19
C ASP A 70 14.44 1.63 -2.36
N GLY A 71 13.45 1.84 -1.48
CA GLY A 71 12.87 0.78 -0.67
C GLY A 71 11.93 -0.17 -1.43
N VAL A 72 11.58 0.12 -2.67
CA VAL A 72 10.68 -0.69 -3.50
C VAL A 72 11.40 -1.90 -4.10
N VAL A 73 10.67 -3.01 -4.26
CA VAL A 73 11.06 -4.13 -5.14
C VAL A 73 10.19 -4.05 -6.40
N LEU A 74 10.83 -3.92 -7.55
CA LEU A 74 10.22 -3.53 -8.83
C LEU A 74 10.16 -4.72 -9.79
N ASP A 75 8.98 -5.03 -10.28
CA ASP A 75 8.77 -6.04 -11.32
C ASP A 75 8.73 -5.36 -12.70
N PRO A 76 9.71 -5.62 -13.60
CA PRO A 76 9.79 -4.99 -14.91
C PRO A 76 8.57 -5.25 -15.79
N GLU A 77 8.05 -6.47 -15.78
CA GLU A 77 6.91 -6.88 -16.60
C GLU A 77 5.61 -6.20 -16.14
N ILE A 78 5.42 -6.09 -14.82
CA ILE A 78 4.23 -5.45 -14.28
C ILE A 78 4.29 -3.95 -14.53
N LEU A 79 5.46 -3.30 -14.37
CA LEU A 79 5.62 -1.89 -14.67
C LEU A 79 5.32 -1.59 -16.13
N GLN A 80 5.81 -2.41 -17.07
CA GLN A 80 5.54 -2.27 -18.49
C GLN A 80 4.03 -2.32 -18.77
N ARG A 81 3.32 -3.29 -18.19
CA ARG A 81 1.86 -3.42 -18.35
C ARG A 81 1.10 -2.22 -17.79
N GLU A 82 1.52 -1.69 -16.64
CA GLU A 82 0.91 -0.49 -16.05
C GLU A 82 1.11 0.74 -16.96
N ILE A 83 2.34 0.95 -17.47
CA ILE A 83 2.65 2.03 -18.41
C ILE A 83 1.80 1.94 -19.67
N GLN A 84 1.72 0.75 -20.28
CA GLN A 84 0.89 0.52 -21.46
C GLN A 84 -0.61 0.78 -21.17
N GLY A 85 -1.10 0.36 -20.00
CA GLY A 85 -2.46 0.65 -19.56
C GLY A 85 -2.74 2.15 -19.45
N LEU A 86 -1.83 2.91 -18.85
CA LEU A 86 -1.96 4.36 -18.72
C LEU A 86 -1.84 5.09 -20.07
N GLN A 87 -1.01 4.60 -20.98
CA GLN A 87 -0.90 5.14 -22.35
C GLN A 87 -2.22 4.98 -23.14
N LYS A 88 -2.92 3.85 -22.98
CA LYS A 88 -4.25 3.64 -23.58
C LYS A 88 -5.31 4.62 -23.06
N LEU A 89 -5.10 5.20 -21.87
CA LEU A 89 -5.94 6.27 -21.31
C LEU A 89 -5.49 7.67 -21.76
N GLY A 90 -4.55 7.79 -22.70
CA GLY A 90 -4.05 9.06 -23.23
C GLY A 90 -2.99 9.74 -22.34
N LEU A 91 -2.49 9.06 -21.30
CA LEU A 91 -1.43 9.58 -20.44
C LEU A 91 -0.04 9.36 -21.05
N SER A 92 0.94 10.17 -20.63
CA SER A 92 2.35 10.01 -20.99
C SER A 92 3.20 9.69 -19.76
N PRO A 93 3.05 8.48 -19.17
CA PRO A 93 3.64 8.16 -17.87
C PRO A 93 5.17 8.16 -17.88
N THR A 94 5.82 7.71 -18.95
CA THR A 94 7.29 7.62 -19.06
C THR A 94 8.01 8.94 -18.88
N LYS A 95 7.36 10.07 -19.18
CA LYS A 95 7.93 11.42 -18.99
C LYS A 95 7.96 11.86 -17.53
N ARG A 96 7.24 11.17 -16.64
CA ARG A 96 7.02 11.59 -15.25
C ARG A 96 7.39 10.53 -14.21
N ILE A 97 7.71 9.32 -14.64
CA ILE A 97 8.18 8.25 -13.75
C ILE A 97 9.68 8.36 -13.60
N LEU A 98 10.14 8.37 -12.34
CA LEU A 98 11.55 8.29 -11.98
C LEU A 98 11.76 7.10 -11.05
N ILE A 99 12.93 6.48 -11.11
CA ILE A 99 13.24 5.28 -10.35
C ILE A 99 14.52 5.49 -9.55
N GLY A 100 14.47 5.17 -8.26
CA GLY A 100 15.65 5.12 -7.41
C GLY A 100 16.64 4.06 -7.89
N GLU A 101 17.91 4.42 -8.01
CA GLU A 101 18.96 3.51 -8.50
C GLU A 101 19.10 2.25 -7.65
N ASN A 102 18.78 2.33 -6.35
CA ASN A 102 18.88 1.23 -5.39
C ASN A 102 17.56 0.45 -5.19
N ALA A 103 16.49 0.79 -5.89
CA ALA A 103 15.32 -0.10 -5.96
C ALA A 103 15.76 -1.46 -6.52
N HIS A 104 15.22 -2.56 -5.98
CA HIS A 104 15.66 -3.90 -6.39
C HIS A 104 14.68 -4.54 -7.36
N LEU A 105 15.20 -5.36 -8.26
CA LEU A 105 14.38 -6.04 -9.25
C LEU A 105 13.75 -7.30 -8.66
N ILE A 106 12.47 -7.50 -8.97
CA ILE A 106 11.83 -8.80 -8.89
C ILE A 106 12.11 -9.53 -10.22
N LEU A 107 12.74 -10.68 -10.11
CA LEU A 107 13.01 -11.55 -11.26
C LEU A 107 11.97 -12.67 -11.34
N PRO A 108 11.75 -13.31 -12.49
CA PRO A 108 10.86 -14.47 -12.62
C PRO A 108 11.15 -15.57 -11.59
N VAL A 109 12.41 -15.79 -11.24
CA VAL A 109 12.80 -16.75 -10.22
C VAL A 109 12.26 -16.43 -8.82
N HIS A 110 12.04 -15.17 -8.46
CA HIS A 110 11.47 -14.81 -7.16
C HIS A 110 10.00 -15.25 -7.05
N ARG A 111 9.23 -15.11 -8.15
CA ARG A 111 7.84 -15.60 -8.21
C ARG A 111 7.81 -17.12 -8.12
N TRP A 112 8.71 -17.79 -8.86
CA TRP A 112 8.84 -19.23 -8.81
C TRP A 112 9.23 -19.75 -7.43
N VAL A 113 10.13 -19.08 -6.69
CA VAL A 113 10.47 -19.45 -5.30
C VAL A 113 9.24 -19.42 -4.39
N GLU A 114 8.36 -18.42 -4.53
CA GLU A 114 7.10 -18.38 -3.76
C GLU A 114 6.13 -19.50 -4.13
N GLU A 115 6.18 -19.99 -5.37
CA GLU A 115 5.31 -21.10 -5.84
C GLU A 115 5.78 -22.45 -5.34
N VAL A 116 7.10 -22.69 -5.30
CA VAL A 116 7.67 -24.00 -4.92
C VAL A 116 7.99 -24.11 -3.43
N SER A 117 7.96 -23.00 -2.68
CA SER A 117 8.21 -23.01 -1.25
C SER A 117 6.91 -23.23 -0.45
N ALA A 118 6.93 -24.17 0.49
CA ALA A 118 5.81 -24.40 1.41
C ALA A 118 5.51 -23.19 2.33
N GLU A 119 6.44 -22.26 2.49
CA GLU A 119 6.29 -21.05 3.31
C GLU A 119 5.29 -20.07 2.70
N GLY A 120 5.28 -19.96 1.36
CA GLY A 120 4.35 -19.09 0.65
C GLY A 120 2.88 -19.47 0.84
N GLU A 121 2.58 -20.76 0.96
CA GLU A 121 1.22 -21.26 1.20
C GLU A 121 0.73 -20.97 2.63
N LYS A 122 1.60 -21.15 3.63
CA LYS A 122 1.26 -20.95 5.06
C LYS A 122 0.94 -19.50 5.39
N ILE A 123 1.60 -18.55 4.73
CA ILE A 123 1.41 -17.12 4.98
C ILE A 123 0.27 -16.55 4.11
N GLY A 124 -0.10 -17.22 3.03
CA GLY A 124 -1.12 -16.74 2.09
C GLY A 124 -0.65 -15.56 1.23
N THR A 125 0.57 -15.62 0.70
CA THR A 125 1.20 -14.55 -0.08
C THR A 125 0.43 -14.22 -1.36
N THR A 126 0.77 -13.08 -1.96
CA THR A 126 0.22 -12.65 -3.27
C THR A 126 0.88 -13.35 -4.47
N ARG A 127 1.92 -14.16 -4.23
CA ARG A 127 2.73 -14.85 -5.26
C ARG A 127 3.34 -13.89 -6.29
N ARG A 128 3.77 -12.71 -5.83
CA ARG A 128 4.40 -11.68 -6.67
C ARG A 128 5.92 -11.59 -6.52
N GLY A 129 6.55 -12.53 -5.80
CA GLY A 129 8.00 -12.57 -5.60
C GLY A 129 8.54 -11.56 -4.59
N ILE A 130 7.66 -10.94 -3.78
CA ILE A 130 8.01 -9.87 -2.84
C ILE A 130 8.99 -10.37 -1.77
N GLY A 131 8.60 -11.43 -1.05
CA GLY A 131 9.41 -12.00 0.03
C GLY A 131 10.81 -12.42 -0.43
N PRO A 132 10.94 -13.26 -1.47
CA PRO A 132 12.23 -13.66 -2.01
C PRO A 132 13.10 -12.48 -2.49
N ALA A 133 12.50 -11.46 -3.14
CA ALA A 133 13.27 -10.29 -3.60
C ALA A 133 13.82 -9.46 -2.42
N TYR A 134 13.03 -9.24 -1.36
CA TYR A 134 13.54 -8.60 -0.14
C TYR A 134 14.58 -9.46 0.57
N ALA A 135 14.38 -10.78 0.66
CA ALA A 135 15.37 -11.70 1.23
C ALA A 135 16.71 -11.60 0.50
N ASP A 136 16.70 -11.54 -0.82
CA ASP A 136 17.91 -11.40 -1.62
C ASP A 136 18.56 -10.02 -1.46
N ARG A 137 17.75 -8.96 -1.34
CA ARG A 137 18.27 -7.62 -1.02
C ARG A 137 19.04 -7.61 0.30
N TYR A 138 18.45 -8.12 1.38
CA TYR A 138 19.09 -8.15 2.70
C TYR A 138 20.26 -9.13 2.77
N ALA A 139 20.24 -10.19 1.98
CA ALA A 139 21.38 -11.09 1.78
C ALA A 139 22.47 -10.52 0.86
N ARG A 140 22.27 -9.32 0.29
CA ARG A 140 23.21 -8.59 -0.58
C ARG A 140 23.55 -9.32 -1.87
N ARG A 141 22.64 -10.16 -2.40
CA ARG A 141 22.73 -10.81 -3.71
C ARG A 141 21.64 -10.34 -4.68
N GLY A 142 20.64 -9.59 -4.21
CA GLY A 142 19.62 -8.98 -5.05
C GLY A 142 20.21 -8.01 -6.07
N LEU A 143 19.50 -7.80 -7.17
CA LEU A 143 19.95 -6.94 -8.27
C LEU A 143 19.25 -5.56 -8.16
N PRO A 144 19.98 -4.48 -7.85
CA PRO A 144 19.44 -3.13 -7.90
C PRO A 144 19.17 -2.70 -9.35
N VAL A 145 18.23 -1.78 -9.54
CA VAL A 145 17.88 -1.22 -10.86
C VAL A 145 19.11 -0.64 -11.57
N ALA A 146 20.05 -0.03 -10.85
CA ALA A 146 21.31 0.44 -11.44
C ALA A 146 22.10 -0.66 -12.18
N SER A 147 21.92 -1.94 -11.81
CA SER A 147 22.65 -3.05 -12.44
C SER A 147 22.22 -3.33 -13.88
N ILE A 148 21.03 -2.88 -14.32
CA ILE A 148 20.53 -3.13 -15.69
C ILE A 148 21.42 -2.53 -16.79
N GLN A 149 22.25 -1.53 -16.45
CA GLN A 149 23.18 -0.89 -17.37
C GLN A 149 24.49 -1.66 -17.55
N ARG A 150 24.75 -2.67 -16.71
CA ARG A 150 25.98 -3.46 -16.80
C ARG A 150 25.90 -4.40 -18.01
N LYS A 151 27.01 -4.52 -18.75
CA LYS A 151 27.09 -5.45 -19.89
C LYS A 151 26.82 -6.90 -19.50
N ASN A 152 27.23 -7.27 -18.28
CA ASN A 152 27.02 -8.62 -17.73
C ASN A 152 25.71 -8.76 -16.93
N PHE A 153 24.71 -7.89 -17.16
CA PHE A 153 23.43 -8.01 -16.47
C PHE A 153 22.71 -9.34 -16.72
N PRO A 154 22.69 -9.89 -17.95
CA PRO A 154 22.11 -11.21 -18.20
C PRO A 154 22.76 -12.33 -17.39
N GLU A 155 24.08 -12.32 -17.26
CA GLU A 155 24.83 -13.29 -16.47
C GLU A 155 24.51 -13.16 -14.96
N LEU A 156 24.32 -11.95 -14.46
CA LEU A 156 23.90 -11.72 -13.07
C LEU A 156 22.51 -12.30 -12.80
N VAL A 157 21.56 -12.12 -13.74
CA VAL A 157 20.22 -12.72 -13.64
C VAL A 157 20.29 -14.24 -13.67
N GLN A 158 21.09 -14.82 -14.56
CA GLN A 158 21.30 -16.27 -14.64
C GLN A 158 21.94 -16.82 -13.36
N ALA A 159 22.95 -16.16 -12.81
CA ALA A 159 23.61 -16.58 -11.59
C ALA A 159 22.65 -16.60 -10.39
N LEU A 160 21.78 -15.58 -10.25
CA LEU A 160 20.77 -15.55 -9.19
C LEU A 160 19.69 -16.63 -9.41
N THR A 161 19.30 -16.88 -10.66
CA THR A 161 18.37 -17.96 -11.01
C THR A 161 18.95 -19.33 -10.65
N ALA A 162 20.23 -19.58 -10.98
CA ALA A 162 20.92 -20.82 -10.65
C ALA A 162 21.07 -21.02 -9.14
N TYR A 163 21.34 -19.94 -8.38
CA TYR A 163 21.39 -19.97 -6.92
C TYR A 163 20.07 -20.47 -6.30
N HIS A 164 18.94 -19.96 -6.77
CA HIS A 164 17.64 -20.40 -6.28
C HIS A 164 17.27 -21.80 -6.77
N ALA A 165 17.57 -22.14 -8.03
CA ALA A 165 17.34 -23.48 -8.58
C ALA A 165 18.05 -24.58 -7.76
N ALA A 166 19.28 -24.33 -7.33
CA ALA A 166 20.04 -25.26 -6.49
C ALA A 166 19.39 -25.55 -5.13
N ARG A 167 18.54 -24.64 -4.61
CA ARG A 167 17.80 -24.82 -3.35
C ARG A 167 16.55 -25.69 -3.50
N PHE A 168 16.04 -25.82 -4.72
CA PHE A 168 14.81 -26.57 -5.04
C PHE A 168 15.07 -27.56 -6.20
N PRO A 169 15.94 -28.57 -6.01
CA PRO A 169 16.42 -29.44 -7.09
C PRO A 169 15.32 -30.30 -7.76
N ALA A 170 14.18 -30.45 -7.09
CA ALA A 170 13.02 -31.17 -7.64
C ALA A 170 12.17 -30.30 -8.61
N HIS A 171 12.48 -29.01 -8.75
CA HIS A 171 11.70 -28.06 -9.52
C HIS A 171 12.61 -27.31 -10.50
N THR A 172 12.11 -27.04 -11.71
CA THR A 172 12.82 -26.27 -12.73
C THR A 172 12.30 -24.82 -12.73
N PRO A 173 13.17 -23.80 -12.60
CA PRO A 173 12.73 -22.42 -12.72
C PRO A 173 12.25 -22.12 -14.15
N PRO A 174 11.30 -21.18 -14.33
CA PRO A 174 10.84 -20.79 -15.65
C PRO A 174 11.98 -20.15 -16.45
N PRO A 175 11.98 -20.31 -17.78
CA PRO A 175 12.92 -19.60 -18.63
C PRO A 175 12.67 -18.08 -18.53
N LEU A 176 13.71 -17.30 -18.76
CA LEU A 176 13.58 -15.86 -18.95
C LEU A 176 12.97 -15.60 -20.32
N ASP A 177 11.73 -15.19 -20.35
CA ASP A 177 10.99 -14.95 -21.58
C ASP A 177 11.24 -13.54 -22.16
N GLN A 178 10.71 -13.31 -23.34
CA GLN A 178 10.82 -12.02 -24.03
C GLN A 178 10.16 -10.89 -23.23
N THR A 179 9.06 -11.15 -22.55
CA THR A 179 8.30 -10.13 -21.78
C THR A 179 9.13 -9.54 -20.66
N PHE A 180 9.91 -10.39 -19.97
CA PHE A 180 10.84 -9.92 -18.93
C PHE A 180 11.88 -8.96 -19.53
N TRP A 181 12.51 -9.32 -20.66
CA TRP A 181 13.53 -8.49 -21.29
C TRP A 181 12.99 -7.20 -21.86
N GLU A 182 11.79 -7.21 -22.45
CA GLU A 182 11.09 -5.98 -22.87
C GLU A 182 10.83 -5.04 -21.69
N GLY A 183 10.44 -5.57 -20.53
CA GLY A 183 10.30 -4.80 -19.30
C GLY A 183 11.63 -4.20 -18.82
N VAL A 184 12.72 -4.96 -18.92
CA VAL A 184 14.09 -4.45 -18.61
C VAL A 184 14.51 -3.36 -19.60
N ASP A 185 14.22 -3.50 -20.89
CA ASP A 185 14.56 -2.49 -21.90
C ASP A 185 13.79 -1.19 -21.64
N LEU A 186 12.50 -1.28 -21.30
CA LEU A 186 11.72 -0.12 -20.84
C LEU A 186 12.36 0.56 -19.64
N LEU A 187 12.82 -0.21 -18.64
CA LEU A 187 13.51 0.35 -17.46
C LEU A 187 14.82 1.06 -17.82
N ARG A 188 15.50 0.65 -18.89
CA ARG A 188 16.72 1.33 -19.36
C ARG A 188 16.42 2.73 -19.89
N GLU A 189 15.23 2.95 -20.43
CA GLU A 189 14.78 4.23 -20.98
C GLU A 189 14.27 5.20 -19.91
N LEU A 190 13.80 4.68 -18.76
CA LEU A 190 13.26 5.52 -17.68
C LEU A 190 14.38 6.24 -16.92
N PRO A 191 14.16 7.51 -16.51
CA PRO A 191 15.10 8.25 -15.70
C PRO A 191 15.36 7.57 -14.35
N ARG A 192 16.64 7.43 -14.01
CA ARG A 192 17.08 6.91 -12.70
C ARG A 192 17.73 8.02 -11.90
N VAL A 193 17.51 8.00 -10.59
CA VAL A 193 17.99 9.04 -9.69
C VAL A 193 18.62 8.43 -8.43
N LYS A 194 19.67 9.08 -7.94
CA LYS A 194 20.17 8.88 -6.58
C LYS A 194 19.30 9.68 -5.64
N ILE A 195 18.39 9.00 -4.95
CA ILE A 195 17.30 9.64 -4.20
C ILE A 195 17.84 10.65 -3.18
N ALA A 196 18.84 10.27 -2.39
CA ALA A 196 19.40 11.13 -1.35
C ALA A 196 19.91 12.50 -1.87
N GLU A 197 20.44 12.52 -3.10
CA GLU A 197 20.94 13.74 -3.74
C GLU A 197 19.81 14.49 -4.47
N TRP A 198 18.95 13.75 -5.18
CA TRP A 198 17.96 14.32 -6.08
C TRP A 198 16.76 14.92 -5.36
N LEU A 199 16.25 14.22 -4.32
CA LEU A 199 15.03 14.61 -3.62
C LEU A 199 15.18 15.93 -2.86
N GLY A 200 16.39 16.26 -2.43
CA GLY A 200 16.71 17.53 -1.75
C GLY A 200 16.44 18.80 -2.57
N ASN A 201 16.29 18.67 -3.90
CA ASN A 201 15.96 19.79 -4.77
C ASN A 201 14.49 20.24 -4.70
N TYR A 202 13.66 19.52 -3.94
CA TYR A 202 12.22 19.78 -3.84
C TYR A 202 11.84 20.19 -2.42
N SER A 203 10.95 21.17 -2.32
CA SER A 203 10.48 21.68 -1.03
C SER A 203 9.47 20.74 -0.35
N ARG A 204 8.63 20.07 -1.15
CA ARG A 204 7.55 19.18 -0.67
C ARG A 204 7.50 17.87 -1.45
N VAL A 205 7.23 16.78 -0.75
CA VAL A 205 7.05 15.43 -1.30
C VAL A 205 5.88 14.77 -0.58
N LEU A 206 5.03 14.03 -1.31
CA LEU A 206 4.02 13.17 -0.73
C LEU A 206 4.50 11.70 -0.80
N ALA A 207 4.75 11.09 0.34
CA ALA A 207 5.14 9.68 0.41
C ALA A 207 3.90 8.79 0.47
N GLU A 208 3.78 7.87 -0.48
CA GLU A 208 2.67 6.94 -0.64
C GLU A 208 3.02 5.57 -0.10
N GLY A 209 2.35 5.15 0.98
CA GLY A 209 2.49 3.83 1.58
C GLY A 209 1.69 2.74 0.88
N SER A 210 2.19 1.53 0.96
CA SER A 210 1.50 0.30 0.52
C SER A 210 1.14 -0.55 1.71
N GLN A 211 0.16 -1.43 1.56
CA GLN A 211 -0.36 -2.29 2.63
C GLN A 211 -0.84 -1.44 3.82
N GLY A 212 -0.67 -1.89 5.05
CA GLY A 212 -1.07 -1.18 6.27
C GLY A 212 -0.16 -1.49 7.44
N THR A 213 -0.23 -0.69 8.49
CA THR A 213 0.64 -0.77 9.67
C THR A 213 0.66 -2.16 10.30
N MET A 214 -0.50 -2.82 10.36
CA MET A 214 -0.62 -4.17 10.95
C MET A 214 0.03 -5.27 10.10
N LEU A 215 0.50 -4.93 8.89
CA LEU A 215 1.26 -5.80 7.99
C LEU A 215 2.75 -5.45 7.92
N ASP A 216 3.24 -4.53 8.76
CA ASP A 216 4.68 -4.20 8.83
C ASP A 216 5.49 -5.40 9.27
N ILE A 217 6.68 -5.59 8.67
CA ILE A 217 7.54 -6.76 8.94
C ILE A 217 8.00 -6.84 10.40
N PHE A 218 8.14 -5.71 11.12
CA PHE A 218 8.56 -5.65 12.51
C PHE A 218 7.40 -5.37 13.47
N ALA A 219 6.54 -4.43 13.11
CA ALA A 219 5.51 -3.91 14.00
C ALA A 219 4.13 -4.56 13.77
N GLY A 220 3.98 -5.36 12.73
CA GLY A 220 2.71 -6.01 12.37
C GLY A 220 2.49 -7.36 13.07
N THR A 221 1.47 -8.05 12.59
CA THR A 221 1.02 -9.36 13.12
C THR A 221 1.87 -10.53 12.60
N TYR A 222 3.18 -10.51 12.89
CA TYR A 222 4.12 -11.53 12.46
C TYR A 222 3.66 -12.95 12.86
N PRO A 223 3.79 -14.00 12.00
CA PRO A 223 4.43 -13.99 10.68
C PRO A 223 3.51 -13.57 9.51
N TYR A 224 2.27 -13.22 9.77
CA TYR A 224 1.27 -12.84 8.78
C TYR A 224 1.39 -11.36 8.40
N VAL A 225 2.51 -11.00 7.78
CA VAL A 225 2.92 -9.64 7.42
C VAL A 225 3.48 -9.59 6.00
N THR A 226 3.70 -8.39 5.47
CA THR A 226 4.49 -8.20 4.24
C THR A 226 5.98 -8.11 4.59
N SER A 227 6.84 -8.34 3.60
CA SER A 227 8.31 -8.36 3.81
C SER A 227 8.94 -6.96 3.78
N SER A 228 8.17 -5.91 4.04
CA SER A 228 8.65 -4.52 4.00
C SER A 228 8.15 -3.70 5.18
N HIS A 229 8.78 -2.52 5.39
CA HIS A 229 8.37 -1.55 6.40
C HIS A 229 7.24 -0.68 5.88
N THR A 230 6.02 -0.89 6.39
CA THR A 230 4.81 -0.16 5.99
C THR A 230 4.54 1.09 6.82
N THR A 231 5.41 1.37 7.79
CA THR A 231 5.35 2.49 8.74
C THR A 231 6.19 3.68 8.27
N VAL A 232 6.15 4.80 9.03
CA VAL A 232 7.02 5.98 8.79
C VAL A 232 8.50 5.59 8.75
N ALA A 233 8.94 4.58 9.50
CA ALA A 233 10.32 4.09 9.42
C ALA A 233 10.72 3.64 8.00
N GLY A 234 9.77 3.08 7.25
CA GLY A 234 9.98 2.71 5.85
C GLY A 234 10.16 3.92 4.94
N VAL A 235 9.54 5.05 5.24
CA VAL A 235 9.71 6.30 4.47
C VAL A 235 11.15 6.79 4.59
N LEU A 236 11.70 6.80 5.81
CA LEU A 236 13.05 7.26 6.07
C LEU A 236 14.09 6.45 5.28
N SER A 237 13.98 5.12 5.37
CA SER A 237 14.92 4.22 4.68
C SER A 237 14.66 4.13 3.17
N GLY A 238 13.39 4.11 2.75
CA GLY A 238 13.01 3.92 1.35
C GLY A 238 13.20 5.15 0.46
N LEU A 239 13.22 6.34 1.06
CA LEU A 239 13.49 7.61 0.38
C LEU A 239 14.83 8.25 0.80
N SER A 240 15.60 7.58 1.67
CA SER A 240 16.92 8.07 2.15
C SER A 240 16.84 9.49 2.72
N ILE A 241 15.83 9.77 3.55
CA ILE A 241 15.58 11.08 4.15
C ILE A 241 15.81 11.07 5.66
N PRO A 242 16.20 12.21 6.27
CA PRO A 242 16.34 12.31 7.71
C PRO A 242 14.96 12.39 8.41
N PRO A 243 14.85 11.99 9.70
CA PRO A 243 13.60 12.04 10.45
C PRO A 243 12.95 13.43 10.51
N GLN A 244 13.75 14.49 10.54
CA GLN A 244 13.30 15.89 10.60
C GLN A 244 12.58 16.33 9.31
N ALA A 245 12.72 15.57 8.22
CA ALA A 245 12.01 15.86 6.98
C ALA A 245 10.52 15.47 7.02
N ILE A 246 10.11 14.60 7.96
CA ILE A 246 8.71 14.17 8.07
C ILE A 246 7.84 15.35 8.50
N GLY A 247 6.82 15.60 7.70
CA GLY A 247 5.78 16.60 7.94
C GLY A 247 4.49 15.99 8.48
N GLU A 248 3.36 16.23 7.79
CA GLU A 248 2.09 15.62 8.17
C GLU A 248 2.09 14.11 7.90
N VAL A 249 1.48 13.36 8.80
CA VAL A 249 1.25 11.93 8.62
C VAL A 249 -0.25 11.67 8.57
N TYR A 250 -0.75 11.44 7.36
CA TYR A 250 -2.15 11.11 7.09
C TYR A 250 -2.36 9.61 7.29
N GLY A 251 -3.05 9.25 8.35
CA GLY A 251 -3.45 7.87 8.62
C GLY A 251 -4.78 7.55 7.98
N VAL A 252 -4.83 6.56 7.10
CA VAL A 252 -6.06 6.12 6.45
C VAL A 252 -6.63 4.91 7.17
N THR A 253 -7.90 4.98 7.56
CA THR A 253 -8.64 3.89 8.20
C THR A 253 -10.03 3.75 7.59
N LYS A 254 -10.54 2.52 7.49
CA LYS A 254 -11.95 2.29 7.18
C LYS A 254 -12.80 2.46 8.43
N ALA A 255 -14.10 2.73 8.26
CA ALA A 255 -15.08 2.69 9.34
C ALA A 255 -15.29 1.28 9.93
N TYR A 256 -14.75 0.27 9.29
CA TYR A 256 -14.66 -1.13 9.71
C TYR A 256 -13.26 -1.67 9.38
N ALA A 257 -12.99 -2.93 9.66
CA ALA A 257 -11.70 -3.54 9.32
C ALA A 257 -11.86 -4.63 8.25
N THR A 258 -10.80 -4.82 7.45
CA THR A 258 -10.72 -5.96 6.52
C THR A 258 -9.33 -6.57 6.57
N ARG A 259 -9.26 -7.88 6.34
CA ARG A 259 -8.01 -8.61 6.23
C ARG A 259 -8.06 -9.60 5.07
N VAL A 260 -6.98 -9.67 4.30
CA VAL A 260 -6.76 -10.71 3.28
C VAL A 260 -5.82 -11.76 3.86
N GLY A 261 -6.11 -13.04 3.64
CA GLY A 261 -5.27 -14.15 4.09
C GLY A 261 -5.42 -14.48 5.57
N GLU A 262 -4.46 -15.22 6.06
CA GLU A 262 -4.45 -15.80 7.40
C GLU A 262 -4.00 -14.80 8.49
N GLY A 263 -4.03 -15.24 9.73
CA GLY A 263 -3.56 -14.50 10.89
C GLY A 263 -4.68 -13.93 11.76
N PRO A 264 -4.32 -13.36 12.92
CA PRO A 264 -5.28 -12.91 13.92
C PRO A 264 -6.14 -11.75 13.38
N PHE A 265 -7.45 -11.83 13.66
CA PHE A 265 -8.40 -10.77 13.31
C PHE A 265 -9.45 -10.67 14.44
N PRO A 266 -9.12 -9.99 15.54
CA PRO A 266 -9.91 -10.02 16.78
C PRO A 266 -11.34 -9.53 16.65
N THR A 267 -11.62 -8.67 15.68
CA THR A 267 -12.95 -8.08 15.45
C THR A 267 -13.73 -8.74 14.33
N GLU A 268 -13.29 -9.91 13.86
CA GLU A 268 -13.89 -10.59 12.72
C GLU A 268 -15.39 -10.81 12.89
N ILE A 269 -16.13 -10.50 11.84
CA ILE A 269 -17.57 -10.73 11.70
C ILE A 269 -17.77 -11.93 10.80
N THR A 270 -18.71 -12.79 11.17
CA THR A 270 -19.07 -13.98 10.39
C THR A 270 -20.57 -13.96 10.02
N GLY A 271 -20.97 -14.88 9.15
CA GLY A 271 -22.38 -15.03 8.75
C GLY A 271 -22.89 -13.94 7.82
N GLU A 272 -24.18 -13.65 7.89
CA GLU A 272 -24.90 -12.75 6.97
C GLU A 272 -24.37 -11.32 7.01
N LEU A 273 -24.01 -10.80 8.17
CA LEU A 273 -23.49 -9.46 8.31
C LEU A 273 -22.13 -9.31 7.60
N ALA A 274 -21.26 -10.31 7.68
CA ALA A 274 -19.99 -10.29 6.95
C ALA A 274 -20.24 -10.26 5.43
N GLN A 275 -21.15 -11.09 4.94
CA GLN A 275 -21.51 -11.14 3.52
C GLN A 275 -22.13 -9.81 3.04
N TRP A 276 -22.94 -9.18 3.89
CA TRP A 276 -23.54 -7.89 3.61
C TRP A 276 -22.47 -6.80 3.45
N ILE A 277 -21.52 -6.70 4.39
CA ILE A 277 -20.40 -5.75 4.31
C ILE A 277 -19.51 -6.04 3.09
N GLN A 278 -19.19 -7.32 2.85
CA GLN A 278 -18.38 -7.74 1.71
C GLN A 278 -19.00 -7.34 0.38
N THR A 279 -20.29 -7.53 0.24
CA THR A 279 -21.02 -7.21 -1.00
C THR A 279 -21.10 -5.71 -1.23
N ARG A 280 -21.55 -4.94 -0.23
CA ARG A 280 -21.65 -3.48 -0.33
C ARG A 280 -20.29 -2.79 -0.46
N GLY A 281 -19.30 -3.26 0.28
CA GLY A 281 -17.94 -2.72 0.24
C GLY A 281 -17.15 -3.16 -0.98
N GLY A 282 -17.63 -4.13 -1.76
CA GLY A 282 -16.86 -4.74 -2.84
C GLY A 282 -15.54 -5.33 -2.31
N GLU A 283 -15.60 -6.00 -1.15
CA GLU A 283 -14.43 -6.41 -0.42
C GLU A 283 -13.74 -7.65 -1.03
N ARG A 284 -13.09 -7.41 -2.18
CA ARG A 284 -12.21 -8.35 -2.87
C ARG A 284 -10.84 -7.72 -3.07
N GLY A 285 -9.79 -8.52 -2.91
CA GLY A 285 -8.41 -8.08 -3.13
C GLY A 285 -8.21 -7.64 -4.58
N SER A 286 -7.74 -6.41 -4.79
CA SER A 286 -7.51 -5.85 -6.12
C SER A 286 -6.44 -6.59 -6.92
N THR A 287 -5.50 -7.26 -6.24
CA THR A 287 -4.41 -8.02 -6.86
C THR A 287 -4.76 -9.50 -7.06
N THR A 288 -5.42 -10.13 -6.07
CA THR A 288 -5.66 -11.58 -6.06
C THR A 288 -7.09 -11.99 -6.31
N GLY A 289 -8.04 -11.04 -6.27
CA GLY A 289 -9.49 -11.30 -6.34
C GLY A 289 -10.06 -12.04 -5.12
N ARG A 290 -9.21 -12.42 -4.12
CA ARG A 290 -9.67 -13.14 -2.92
C ARG A 290 -10.65 -12.29 -2.12
N LEU A 291 -11.66 -12.95 -1.56
CA LEU A 291 -12.60 -12.31 -0.64
C LEU A 291 -11.87 -11.86 0.63
N ARG A 292 -12.15 -10.63 1.08
CA ARG A 292 -11.60 -10.12 2.34
C ARG A 292 -12.47 -10.56 3.50
N ARG A 293 -11.84 -11.00 4.58
CA ARG A 293 -12.48 -11.13 5.90
C ARG A 293 -12.85 -9.72 6.37
N CYS A 294 -14.05 -9.56 6.92
CA CYS A 294 -14.53 -8.27 7.44
C CYS A 294 -14.67 -8.32 8.96
N GLY A 295 -14.43 -7.21 9.61
CA GLY A 295 -14.52 -7.07 11.06
C GLY A 295 -14.94 -5.68 11.47
N TRP A 296 -15.36 -5.50 12.72
CA TRP A 296 -15.62 -4.19 13.30
C TRP A 296 -14.34 -3.36 13.40
N LEU A 297 -14.49 -2.04 13.44
CA LEU A 297 -13.36 -1.13 13.69
C LEU A 297 -12.65 -1.51 15.00
N ASP A 298 -11.33 -1.68 14.93
CA ASP A 298 -10.48 -2.02 16.07
C ASP A 298 -9.70 -0.79 16.53
N LEU A 299 -10.20 -0.11 17.59
CA LEU A 299 -9.49 1.06 18.13
C LEU A 299 -8.22 0.69 18.90
N VAL A 300 -8.08 -0.55 19.36
CA VAL A 300 -6.82 -1.00 19.99
C VAL A 300 -5.71 -1.02 18.95
N ALA A 301 -5.97 -1.63 17.80
CA ALA A 301 -5.05 -1.64 16.67
C ALA A 301 -4.85 -0.22 16.09
N LEU A 302 -5.92 0.58 15.98
CA LEU A 302 -5.86 1.93 15.45
C LEU A 302 -5.01 2.86 16.33
N ARG A 303 -5.21 2.88 17.63
CA ARG A 303 -4.40 3.66 18.60
C ARG A 303 -2.92 3.25 18.56
N TYR A 304 -2.66 1.94 18.45
CA TYR A 304 -1.30 1.44 18.27
C TYR A 304 -0.67 1.99 17.00
N ALA A 305 -1.37 1.90 15.86
CA ALA A 305 -0.88 2.37 14.57
C ALA A 305 -0.66 3.90 14.54
N ILE A 306 -1.57 4.67 15.15
CA ILE A 306 -1.46 6.13 15.28
C ILE A 306 -0.19 6.50 16.04
N ARG A 307 0.00 5.93 17.22
CA ARG A 307 1.18 6.21 18.07
C ARG A 307 2.49 5.81 17.38
N LEU A 308 2.52 4.63 16.75
CA LEU A 308 3.71 4.11 16.09
C LEU A 308 4.17 5.01 14.93
N ASN A 309 3.22 5.54 14.17
CA ASN A 309 3.49 6.34 12.99
C ASN A 309 3.53 7.85 13.25
N GLY A 310 3.16 8.31 14.46
CA GLY A 310 3.02 9.74 14.73
C GLY A 310 1.95 10.38 13.85
N VAL A 311 0.80 9.72 13.68
CA VAL A 311 -0.28 10.22 12.83
C VAL A 311 -0.78 11.56 13.33
N THR A 312 -0.85 12.54 12.42
CA THR A 312 -1.31 13.91 12.72
C THR A 312 -2.75 14.14 12.26
N ARG A 313 -3.22 13.39 11.27
CA ARG A 313 -4.57 13.52 10.70
C ARG A 313 -5.12 12.16 10.29
N LEU A 314 -6.41 11.93 10.51
CA LEU A 314 -7.11 10.73 10.05
C LEU A 314 -7.91 11.01 8.78
N ALA A 315 -7.87 10.07 7.84
CA ALA A 315 -8.79 9.98 6.72
C ALA A 315 -9.67 8.75 6.90
N LEU A 316 -10.98 8.94 7.03
CA LEU A 316 -11.96 7.87 7.20
C LEU A 316 -12.54 7.46 5.85
N THR A 317 -12.55 6.16 5.57
CA THR A 317 -13.07 5.63 4.33
C THR A 317 -14.15 4.60 4.57
N LYS A 318 -14.97 4.31 3.55
CA LYS A 318 -15.94 3.21 3.55
C LYS A 318 -17.06 3.32 4.61
N ALA A 319 -17.31 4.50 5.17
CA ALA A 319 -18.41 4.71 6.11
C ALA A 319 -19.79 4.57 5.42
N ASP A 320 -19.86 4.85 4.13
CA ASP A 320 -21.00 4.65 3.25
C ASP A 320 -21.45 3.18 3.19
N VAL A 321 -20.52 2.25 3.35
CA VAL A 321 -20.79 0.81 3.37
C VAL A 321 -21.66 0.41 4.56
N LEU A 322 -21.51 1.07 5.69
CA LEU A 322 -22.22 0.77 6.94
C LEU A 322 -23.61 1.43 7.05
N CYS A 323 -24.00 2.31 6.10
CA CYS A 323 -25.32 2.92 6.07
C CYS A 323 -26.43 1.86 6.07
N GLY A 324 -27.46 2.05 6.92
CA GLY A 324 -28.59 1.13 7.09
C GLY A 324 -28.39 0.05 8.14
N LEU A 325 -27.24 0.00 8.82
CA LEU A 325 -27.07 -0.84 10.00
C LEU A 325 -27.68 -0.15 11.22
N PRO A 326 -28.45 -0.86 12.07
CA PRO A 326 -29.08 -0.26 13.25
C PRO A 326 -28.07 0.10 14.34
N GLU A 327 -26.97 -0.65 14.41
CA GLU A 327 -25.90 -0.42 15.37
C GLU A 327 -24.52 -0.73 14.76
N ILE A 328 -23.50 -0.04 15.25
CA ILE A 328 -22.11 -0.24 14.88
C ILE A 328 -21.33 -0.60 16.13
N LYS A 329 -20.59 -1.70 16.07
CA LYS A 329 -19.68 -2.08 17.16
C LYS A 329 -18.27 -1.60 16.87
N VAL A 330 -17.58 -1.13 17.90
CA VAL A 330 -16.20 -0.66 17.83
C VAL A 330 -15.43 -1.29 18.98
N ARG A 331 -14.35 -2.00 18.68
CA ARG A 331 -13.49 -2.58 19.72
C ARG A 331 -12.74 -1.46 20.45
N THR A 332 -12.96 -1.36 21.73
CA THR A 332 -12.34 -0.33 22.61
C THR A 332 -11.24 -0.90 23.50
N GLY A 333 -11.21 -2.23 23.73
CA GLY A 333 -10.28 -2.87 24.64
C GLY A 333 -10.37 -4.39 24.60
N GLY A 334 -10.01 -5.02 25.72
CA GLY A 334 -9.96 -6.47 25.87
C GLY A 334 -8.75 -7.11 25.20
N THR A 335 -8.67 -8.44 25.26
CA THR A 335 -7.62 -9.23 24.58
C THR A 335 -8.05 -9.57 23.15
N ASP A 336 -7.14 -10.12 22.35
CA ASP A 336 -7.46 -10.55 20.99
C ASP A 336 -8.44 -11.74 20.94
N THR A 337 -8.50 -12.54 22.01
CA THR A 337 -9.44 -13.67 22.16
C THR A 337 -10.72 -13.30 22.90
N ALA A 338 -10.74 -12.15 23.59
CA ALA A 338 -11.89 -11.65 24.34
C ALA A 338 -11.98 -10.11 24.18
N PRO A 339 -12.31 -9.62 22.96
CA PRO A 339 -12.42 -8.18 22.70
C PRO A 339 -13.63 -7.58 23.43
N THR A 340 -13.48 -6.34 23.90
CA THR A 340 -14.58 -5.53 24.43
C THR A 340 -15.00 -4.46 23.45
N TYR A 341 -16.31 -4.21 23.37
CA TYR A 341 -16.89 -3.32 22.37
C TYR A 341 -17.73 -2.20 23.00
N ALA A 342 -17.63 -1.01 22.42
CA ALA A 342 -18.69 -0.02 22.48
C ALA A 342 -19.69 -0.29 21.34
N THR A 343 -20.98 -0.12 21.63
CA THR A 343 -22.04 -0.18 20.63
C THR A 343 -22.58 1.23 20.43
N LEU A 344 -22.52 1.70 19.20
CA LEU A 344 -22.97 3.03 18.78
C LEU A 344 -24.20 2.89 17.88
N PRO A 345 -25.13 3.89 17.88
CA PRO A 345 -26.21 3.92 16.88
C PRO A 345 -25.64 3.92 15.47
N GLY A 346 -26.29 3.19 14.57
CA GLY A 346 -25.98 3.26 13.14
C GLY A 346 -26.51 4.53 12.48
N TRP A 347 -26.28 4.66 11.20
CA TRP A 347 -26.72 5.80 10.37
C TRP A 347 -27.31 5.33 9.04
N GLU A 348 -28.27 6.07 8.51
CA GLU A 348 -28.83 5.85 7.18
C GLU A 348 -28.03 6.61 6.10
N GLN A 349 -27.53 7.79 6.45
CA GLN A 349 -26.76 8.67 5.57
C GLN A 349 -25.58 9.27 6.32
N LEU A 350 -24.50 9.65 5.57
CA LEU A 350 -23.31 10.29 6.15
C LEU A 350 -23.56 11.71 6.67
N SER A 351 -24.75 12.27 6.47
CA SER A 351 -25.21 13.52 7.05
C SER A 351 -25.93 13.36 8.40
N ASP A 352 -26.17 12.15 8.86
CA ASP A 352 -26.91 11.91 10.10
C ASP A 352 -26.09 12.31 11.33
N PRO A 353 -26.73 12.83 12.38
CA PRO A 353 -26.07 13.14 13.65
C PRO A 353 -25.38 11.95 14.30
N THR A 354 -25.89 10.74 14.09
CA THR A 354 -25.29 9.49 14.59
C THR A 354 -23.95 9.18 13.92
N PHE A 355 -23.80 9.52 12.63
CA PHE A 355 -22.51 9.40 11.95
C PHE A 355 -21.50 10.44 12.48
N GLU A 356 -21.94 11.68 12.72
CA GLU A 356 -21.07 12.68 13.35
C GLU A 356 -20.64 12.25 14.76
N ALA A 357 -21.57 11.67 15.55
CA ALA A 357 -21.23 11.11 16.87
C ALA A 357 -20.21 9.95 16.77
N PHE A 358 -20.28 9.09 15.74
CA PHE A 358 -19.29 8.06 15.48
C PHE A 358 -17.90 8.66 15.20
N ILE A 359 -17.82 9.73 14.42
CA ILE A 359 -16.56 10.43 14.16
C ILE A 359 -15.99 11.03 15.44
N GLN A 360 -16.80 11.74 16.20
CA GLN A 360 -16.39 12.34 17.48
C GLN A 360 -15.92 11.29 18.48
N PHE A 361 -16.54 10.12 18.48
CA PHE A 361 -16.11 8.99 19.30
C PHE A 361 -14.71 8.52 18.89
N ILE A 362 -14.45 8.37 17.57
CA ILE A 362 -13.11 7.99 17.08
C ILE A 362 -12.08 9.06 17.48
N GLU A 363 -12.39 10.34 17.29
CA GLU A 363 -11.49 11.45 17.63
C GLU A 363 -11.18 11.48 19.13
N ALA A 364 -12.18 11.31 19.99
CA ALA A 364 -12.01 11.26 21.44
C ALA A 364 -11.14 10.07 21.88
N GLU A 365 -11.34 8.88 21.28
CA GLU A 365 -10.63 7.66 21.62
C GLU A 365 -9.20 7.63 21.08
N THR A 366 -8.91 8.36 20.02
CA THR A 366 -7.60 8.36 19.36
C THR A 366 -6.77 9.60 19.64
N GLY A 367 -7.41 10.71 20.02
CA GLY A 367 -6.76 12.02 20.17
C GLY A 367 -6.33 12.66 18.84
N VAL A 368 -6.81 12.14 17.70
CA VAL A 368 -6.44 12.64 16.35
C VAL A 368 -7.70 13.00 15.58
N SER A 369 -7.71 14.18 14.98
CA SER A 369 -8.86 14.67 14.21
C SER A 369 -9.03 13.94 12.89
N VAL A 370 -10.28 13.64 12.53
CA VAL A 370 -10.66 13.15 11.21
C VAL A 370 -10.71 14.35 10.26
N TRP A 371 -9.65 14.49 9.47
CA TRP A 371 -9.50 15.57 8.49
C TRP A 371 -10.44 15.44 7.29
N GLY A 372 -10.76 14.20 6.89
CA GLY A 372 -11.62 14.01 5.74
C GLY A 372 -12.23 12.63 5.66
N ILE A 373 -13.31 12.55 4.90
CA ILE A 373 -14.16 11.36 4.77
C ILE A 373 -14.34 11.03 3.28
N SER A 374 -14.03 9.81 2.91
CA SER A 374 -14.38 9.28 1.60
C SER A 374 -15.83 8.81 1.59
N THR A 375 -16.65 9.43 0.75
CA THR A 375 -18.10 9.17 0.64
C THR A 375 -18.47 8.26 -0.54
N GLY A 376 -17.48 7.79 -1.30
CA GLY A 376 -17.63 6.91 -2.45
C GLY A 376 -16.26 6.59 -3.09
N PRO A 377 -16.22 5.83 -4.18
CA PRO A 377 -14.97 5.41 -4.80
C PRO A 377 -14.32 6.47 -5.70
N GLU A 378 -15.07 7.42 -6.25
CA GLU A 378 -14.60 8.47 -7.16
C GLU A 378 -13.76 9.51 -6.41
N ARG A 379 -12.88 10.24 -7.13
CA ARG A 379 -12.03 11.29 -6.55
C ARG A 379 -12.86 12.36 -5.85
N GLU A 380 -13.92 12.81 -6.50
CA GLU A 380 -14.80 13.90 -6.05
C GLU A 380 -15.67 13.49 -4.85
N ALA A 381 -15.83 12.18 -4.62
CA ALA A 381 -16.58 11.65 -3.46
C ALA A 381 -15.75 11.78 -2.16
N TRP A 382 -15.41 13.02 -1.83
CA TRP A 382 -14.58 13.41 -0.69
C TRP A 382 -15.20 14.59 0.05
N MET A 383 -15.26 14.50 1.37
CA MET A 383 -15.72 15.54 2.26
C MET A 383 -14.59 15.93 3.21
N GLU A 384 -14.05 17.12 3.05
CA GLU A 384 -13.07 17.69 3.96
C GLU A 384 -13.76 18.23 5.20
N ARG A 385 -13.16 18.03 6.38
CA ARG A 385 -13.66 18.54 7.64
C ARG A 385 -12.75 19.65 8.17
N PRO A 386 -13.34 20.74 8.72
CA PRO A 386 -12.55 21.76 9.35
C PRO A 386 -11.77 21.16 10.53
N LEU A 387 -10.47 21.41 10.56
CA LEU A 387 -9.66 21.04 11.71
C LEU A 387 -10.01 21.95 12.89
N PRO A 388 -10.01 21.44 14.14
CA PRO A 388 -10.10 22.29 15.29
C PRO A 388 -9.00 23.35 15.22
N THR A 389 -9.39 24.60 15.44
CA THR A 389 -8.42 25.69 15.61
C THR A 389 -7.55 25.37 16.82
N PRO A 390 -6.22 25.50 16.70
CA PRO A 390 -5.28 25.18 17.77
C PRO A 390 -5.51 26.03 19.03
#